data_a0bc2441a40ff0a2ce317895cfc8b85c
#
_entry.id   a0bc2441a40ff0a2ce317895cfc8b85c
#
_cell.length_a   1.000
_cell.length_b   1.000
_cell.length_c   1.000
_cell.angle_alpha   90.00
_cell.angle_beta   90.00
_cell.angle_gamma   90.00
#
_symmetry.space_group_name_H-M   'P 1'
#
loop_
_entity.id
_entity.type
_entity.pdbx_description
1 polymer ?
#
loop_
_entity_poly.entity_id
_entity_poly.type
_entity_poly.pdbx_seq_one_letter_code
_entity_poly.pdbx_strand_id
1 'polypeptide(L)'
;MVSGIASSAGESNFAEHAADTHRAGADLCEGDVVSSTTGSAVSHLAQLEQWGLNLRRDRNGSPYLGQLPGQSNPRTAGTGDSTLREVRLILEEQCIKRNIPRRGDIEILNIVMKNDSVKGLVALDVQTGEIFAIQSKALVLADGGFQSAWNGDSSAMGSSCALALREGISLANLEFTSMHPLTVADTTLRLPLDLLGSGGVVIGADGQPMSMDDGPDALAHSIIEAGGAALDLTNISRSAATWFANVAENLQSRCGIDYSEAQIPLMPIANMTIGGIPTDESGRVVNGGWDSTVNGLFAAGDAACSALHGAALNSGDHLLGAIASGKSAGGAAATQASSSKFSGSSEISIALSEAHHMHDSMLSSTGSDGVSAGTIQSSLATTMQTHMGMSRSASGLAKAAASIQQLQETAVALSDSSPVMNTELVNLLRTQSLLSVASASVSAAHAREESRGNHVRSDFPTNDTEP
;
A
#
# COMPACT_ATOMS: atom_id res chain seq x y z
N MET A 1 4.87 -8.82 -1.54
CA MET A 1 5.02 -9.28 -2.94
C MET A 1 3.66 -9.17 -3.58
N VAL A 2 3.57 -8.51 -4.72
CA VAL A 2 2.30 -8.28 -5.40
C VAL A 2 2.09 -9.41 -6.41
N SER A 3 0.86 -9.87 -6.55
CA SER A 3 0.48 -10.81 -7.61
C SER A 3 0.58 -10.18 -9.00
N GLY A 4 0.29 -10.94 -10.05
CA GLY A 4 0.12 -10.43 -11.39
C GLY A 4 -0.97 -9.36 -11.51
N ILE A 5 -1.20 -8.90 -12.71
CA ILE A 5 -2.18 -7.86 -13.05
C ILE A 5 -3.47 -8.53 -13.49
N ALA A 6 -4.60 -8.22 -12.83
CA ALA A 6 -5.90 -8.67 -13.30
C ALA A 6 -6.21 -7.98 -14.63
N SER A 7 -6.45 -8.77 -15.67
CA SER A 7 -6.71 -8.28 -17.03
C SER A 7 -7.73 -9.17 -17.73
N SER A 8 -8.91 -8.64 -17.93
CA SER A 8 -10.00 -9.38 -18.56
C SER A 8 -9.78 -9.50 -20.07
N ALA A 9 -9.71 -10.71 -20.60
CA ALA A 9 -9.63 -10.95 -22.04
C ALA A 9 -11.06 -11.05 -22.62
N GLY A 10 -11.56 -9.97 -23.24
CA GLY A 10 -12.86 -9.90 -23.89
C GLY A 10 -13.96 -9.18 -23.08
N GLU A 11 -15.02 -8.74 -23.77
CA GLU A 11 -16.08 -7.91 -23.19
C GLU A 11 -16.88 -8.59 -22.06
N SER A 12 -17.13 -9.90 -22.15
CA SER A 12 -17.85 -10.65 -21.12
C SER A 12 -17.09 -10.72 -19.79
N ASN A 13 -15.76 -10.84 -19.85
CA ASN A 13 -14.93 -10.94 -18.66
C ASN A 13 -14.76 -9.60 -17.91
N PHE A 14 -15.03 -8.47 -18.57
CA PHE A 14 -15.00 -7.15 -17.96
C PHE A 14 -16.09 -6.98 -16.89
N ALA A 15 -17.34 -7.34 -17.20
CA ALA A 15 -18.45 -7.23 -16.26
C ALA A 15 -18.25 -8.15 -15.02
N GLU A 16 -17.71 -9.35 -15.24
CA GLU A 16 -17.39 -10.28 -14.15
C GLU A 16 -16.23 -9.78 -13.29
N HIS A 17 -15.20 -9.16 -13.90
CA HIS A 17 -14.11 -8.53 -13.16
C HIS A 17 -14.64 -7.42 -12.24
N ALA A 18 -15.46 -6.51 -12.78
CA ALA A 18 -16.07 -5.45 -11.99
C ALA A 18 -16.97 -6.00 -10.86
N ALA A 19 -17.76 -7.05 -11.17
CA ALA A 19 -18.62 -7.68 -10.17
C ALA A 19 -17.81 -8.36 -9.04
N ASP A 20 -16.71 -9.02 -9.36
CA ASP A 20 -15.82 -9.63 -8.36
C ASP A 20 -15.16 -8.56 -7.48
N THR A 21 -14.74 -7.42 -8.07
CA THR A 21 -14.16 -6.30 -7.33
C THR A 21 -15.20 -5.67 -6.37
N HIS A 22 -16.43 -5.45 -6.84
CA HIS A 22 -17.53 -4.96 -5.98
C HIS A 22 -17.84 -5.94 -4.84
N ARG A 23 -17.91 -7.24 -5.15
CA ARG A 23 -18.18 -8.26 -4.12
C ARG A 23 -17.10 -8.27 -3.04
N ALA A 24 -15.81 -8.23 -3.43
CA ALA A 24 -14.70 -8.16 -2.49
C ALA A 24 -14.75 -6.90 -1.62
N GLY A 25 -15.08 -5.76 -2.23
CA GLY A 25 -15.15 -4.46 -1.55
C GLY A 25 -16.34 -4.27 -0.62
N ALA A 26 -17.26 -5.25 -0.54
CA ALA A 26 -18.36 -5.30 0.42
C ALA A 26 -19.20 -3.99 0.45
N ASP A 27 -19.66 -3.56 -0.71
CA ASP A 27 -20.52 -2.39 -0.95
C ASP A 27 -19.89 -1.01 -0.67
N LEU A 28 -18.57 -0.95 -0.46
CA LEU A 28 -17.83 0.32 -0.27
C LEU A 28 -16.98 0.73 -1.48
N CYS A 29 -17.13 0.05 -2.62
CA CYS A 29 -16.47 0.43 -3.86
C CYS A 29 -17.18 1.57 -4.57
N GLU A 30 -16.42 2.51 -5.15
CA GLU A 30 -16.96 3.51 -6.05
C GLU A 30 -17.15 2.93 -7.46
N GLY A 31 -18.39 2.88 -7.96
CA GLY A 31 -18.76 2.18 -9.19
C GLY A 31 -18.03 2.67 -10.45
N ASP A 32 -17.89 3.97 -10.60
CA ASP A 32 -17.22 4.59 -11.73
C ASP A 32 -15.70 4.28 -11.72
N VAL A 33 -15.09 4.28 -10.54
CA VAL A 33 -13.67 3.91 -10.37
C VAL A 33 -13.43 2.44 -10.69
N VAL A 34 -14.30 1.54 -10.21
CA VAL A 34 -14.22 0.11 -10.55
C VAL A 34 -14.37 -0.10 -12.05
N SER A 35 -15.41 0.50 -12.66
CA SER A 35 -15.68 0.36 -14.09
C SER A 35 -14.56 0.90 -14.96
N SER A 36 -14.01 2.07 -14.63
CA SER A 36 -12.89 2.68 -15.33
C SER A 36 -11.61 1.84 -15.21
N THR A 37 -11.28 1.37 -13.98
CA THR A 37 -10.07 0.59 -13.71
C THR A 37 -10.13 -0.77 -14.41
N THR A 38 -11.21 -1.53 -14.24
CA THR A 38 -11.34 -2.87 -14.84
C THR A 38 -11.48 -2.79 -16.36
N GLY A 39 -12.17 -1.77 -16.89
CA GLY A 39 -12.31 -1.53 -18.34
C GLY A 39 -11.01 -1.14 -19.04
N SER A 40 -10.07 -0.53 -18.33
CA SER A 40 -8.76 -0.16 -18.87
C SER A 40 -7.69 -1.25 -18.72
N ALA A 41 -7.97 -2.34 -18.01
CA ALA A 41 -6.99 -3.37 -17.63
C ALA A 41 -6.22 -3.96 -18.81
N VAL A 42 -6.92 -4.34 -19.90
CA VAL A 42 -6.30 -4.89 -21.12
C VAL A 42 -5.38 -3.87 -21.77
N SER A 43 -5.79 -2.60 -21.85
CA SER A 43 -4.98 -1.55 -22.44
C SER A 43 -3.71 -1.25 -21.63
N HIS A 44 -3.78 -1.34 -20.31
CA HIS A 44 -2.61 -1.18 -19.45
C HIS A 44 -1.63 -2.33 -19.62
N LEU A 45 -2.13 -3.58 -19.65
CA LEU A 45 -1.29 -4.75 -19.86
C LEU A 45 -0.60 -4.69 -21.22
N ALA A 46 -1.35 -4.38 -22.29
CA ALA A 46 -0.81 -4.23 -23.64
C ALA A 46 0.26 -3.12 -23.73
N GLN A 47 0.06 -2.02 -23.00
CA GLN A 47 1.05 -0.94 -22.94
C GLN A 47 2.35 -1.39 -22.26
N LEU A 48 2.26 -2.16 -21.18
CA LEU A 48 3.44 -2.72 -20.50
C LEU A 48 4.17 -3.72 -21.39
N GLU A 49 3.47 -4.57 -22.15
CA GLU A 49 4.08 -5.48 -23.14
C GLU A 49 4.79 -4.69 -24.25
N GLN A 50 4.18 -3.63 -24.78
CA GLN A 50 4.82 -2.74 -25.77
C GLN A 50 6.10 -2.08 -25.21
N TRP A 51 6.17 -1.85 -23.90
CA TRP A 51 7.35 -1.30 -23.23
C TRP A 51 8.37 -2.37 -22.85
N GLY A 52 8.06 -3.66 -23.03
CA GLY A 52 8.98 -4.77 -22.84
C GLY A 52 8.65 -5.75 -21.72
N LEU A 53 7.44 -5.68 -21.14
CA LEU A 53 7.02 -6.69 -20.15
C LEU A 53 6.90 -8.06 -20.82
N ASN A 54 7.70 -9.02 -20.37
CA ASN A 54 7.72 -10.37 -20.91
C ASN A 54 6.78 -11.28 -20.11
N LEU A 55 5.49 -11.27 -20.47
CA LEU A 55 4.48 -12.09 -19.78
C LEU A 55 4.71 -13.59 -19.98
N ARG A 56 4.37 -14.36 -18.96
CA ARG A 56 4.21 -15.81 -19.09
C ARG A 56 3.14 -16.12 -20.14
N ARG A 57 3.44 -17.08 -21.02
CA ARG A 57 2.56 -17.45 -22.14
C ARG A 57 2.06 -18.87 -22.02
N ASP A 58 0.87 -19.11 -22.56
CA ASP A 58 0.32 -20.44 -22.76
C ASP A 58 0.93 -21.13 -24.00
N ARG A 59 0.49 -22.35 -24.31
CA ARG A 59 0.97 -23.12 -25.47
C ARG A 59 0.61 -22.51 -26.82
N ASN A 60 -0.37 -21.59 -26.86
CA ASN A 60 -0.84 -20.91 -28.07
C ASN A 60 -0.13 -19.55 -28.26
N GLY A 61 0.76 -19.18 -27.33
CA GLY A 61 1.45 -17.90 -27.35
C GLY A 61 0.65 -16.73 -26.78
N SER A 62 -0.55 -16.97 -26.25
CA SER A 62 -1.35 -15.97 -25.53
C SER A 62 -0.83 -15.78 -24.09
N PRO A 63 -1.04 -14.60 -23.44
CA PRO A 63 -0.73 -14.45 -22.04
C PRO A 63 -1.39 -15.56 -21.20
N TYR A 64 -0.60 -16.20 -20.33
CA TYR A 64 -1.15 -17.15 -19.39
C TYR A 64 -1.95 -16.39 -18.34
N LEU A 65 -3.22 -16.78 -18.16
CA LEU A 65 -4.12 -16.20 -17.18
C LEU A 65 -4.31 -17.19 -16.03
N GLY A 66 -3.87 -16.81 -14.82
CA GLY A 66 -4.12 -17.55 -13.60
C GLY A 66 -5.45 -17.14 -12.97
N GLN A 67 -6.12 -18.10 -12.32
CA GLN A 67 -7.25 -17.83 -11.44
C GLN A 67 -6.74 -17.70 -10.01
N LEU A 68 -7.00 -16.56 -9.39
CA LEU A 68 -6.58 -16.24 -8.02
C LEU A 68 -7.82 -16.16 -7.11
N PRO A 69 -7.62 -16.15 -5.79
CA PRO A 69 -8.73 -16.02 -4.83
C PRO A 69 -9.66 -14.84 -5.15
N GLY A 70 -10.97 -15.06 -5.11
CA GLY A 70 -12.01 -14.07 -5.39
C GLY A 70 -12.32 -13.84 -6.86
N GLN A 71 -11.64 -14.51 -7.79
CA GLN A 71 -11.88 -14.36 -9.22
C GLN A 71 -12.84 -15.44 -9.74
N SER A 72 -13.94 -15.02 -10.37
CA SER A 72 -14.89 -15.94 -11.02
C SER A 72 -14.26 -16.68 -12.20
N ASN A 73 -13.31 -16.04 -12.89
CA ASN A 73 -12.62 -16.58 -14.07
C ASN A 73 -11.13 -16.26 -14.05
N PRO A 74 -10.27 -17.10 -14.66
CA PRO A 74 -8.85 -16.81 -14.82
C PRO A 74 -8.63 -15.49 -15.55
N ARG A 75 -7.92 -14.54 -14.91
CA ARG A 75 -7.66 -13.21 -15.52
C ARG A 75 -6.33 -12.59 -15.12
N THR A 76 -5.58 -13.20 -14.22
CA THR A 76 -4.33 -12.61 -13.75
C THR A 76 -3.16 -13.00 -14.61
N ALA A 77 -2.55 -12.01 -15.28
CA ALA A 77 -1.35 -12.13 -16.09
C ALA A 77 -0.12 -11.60 -15.35
N GLY A 78 1.04 -12.18 -15.60
CA GLY A 78 2.28 -11.72 -14.96
C GLY A 78 3.51 -12.50 -15.43
N THR A 79 4.61 -12.28 -14.71
CA THR A 79 5.91 -12.92 -14.92
C THR A 79 6.26 -13.85 -13.75
N GLY A 80 5.25 -14.45 -13.11
CA GLY A 80 5.43 -15.27 -11.91
C GLY A 80 5.83 -14.42 -10.69
N ASP A 81 6.92 -14.78 -10.04
CA ASP A 81 7.40 -14.11 -8.81
C ASP A 81 8.13 -12.78 -9.04
N SER A 82 8.27 -12.35 -10.29
CA SER A 82 9.01 -11.12 -10.65
C SER A 82 8.13 -9.99 -11.17
N THR A 83 6.82 -10.16 -11.26
CA THR A 83 5.91 -9.22 -11.94
C THR A 83 6.11 -7.77 -11.51
N LEU A 84 6.08 -7.48 -10.22
CA LEU A 84 6.26 -6.12 -9.70
C LEU A 84 7.64 -5.55 -10.03
N ARG A 85 8.69 -6.39 -9.92
CA ARG A 85 10.06 -5.97 -10.24
C ARG A 85 10.18 -5.59 -11.72
N GLU A 86 9.66 -6.41 -12.61
CA GLU A 86 9.71 -6.15 -14.06
C GLU A 86 8.92 -4.90 -14.45
N VAL A 87 7.70 -4.74 -13.93
CA VAL A 87 6.90 -3.53 -14.15
C VAL A 87 7.66 -2.29 -13.67
N ARG A 88 8.25 -2.34 -12.49
CA ARG A 88 9.02 -1.22 -11.93
C ARG A 88 10.23 -0.87 -12.79
N LEU A 89 11.00 -1.86 -13.27
CA LEU A 89 12.15 -1.66 -14.14
C LEU A 89 11.74 -1.03 -15.48
N ILE A 90 10.65 -1.50 -16.08
CA ILE A 90 10.13 -0.97 -17.34
C ILE A 90 9.69 0.49 -17.16
N LEU A 91 8.96 0.82 -16.09
CA LEU A 91 8.55 2.19 -15.81
C LEU A 91 9.77 3.10 -15.56
N GLU A 92 10.79 2.60 -14.87
CA GLU A 92 12.05 3.32 -14.69
C GLU A 92 12.75 3.59 -16.03
N GLU A 93 12.81 2.59 -16.91
CA GLU A 93 13.33 2.77 -18.27
C GLU A 93 12.55 3.82 -19.06
N GLN A 94 11.21 3.82 -18.94
CA GLN A 94 10.38 4.83 -19.59
C GLN A 94 10.62 6.24 -19.05
N CYS A 95 10.91 6.39 -17.77
CA CYS A 95 11.31 7.68 -17.18
C CYS A 95 12.66 8.15 -17.76
N ILE A 96 13.64 7.26 -17.87
CA ILE A 96 14.95 7.57 -18.46
C ILE A 96 14.80 7.96 -19.93
N LYS A 97 14.07 7.19 -20.73
CA LYS A 97 13.81 7.49 -22.15
C LYS A 97 13.17 8.86 -22.38
N ARG A 98 12.38 9.33 -21.44
CA ARG A 98 11.68 10.63 -21.52
C ARG A 98 12.43 11.77 -20.82
N ASN A 99 13.64 11.52 -20.32
CA ASN A 99 14.44 12.49 -19.56
C ASN A 99 13.66 13.08 -18.37
N ILE A 100 12.85 12.27 -17.67
CA ILE A 100 12.16 12.71 -16.46
C ILE A 100 13.18 12.77 -15.33
N PRO A 101 13.45 13.97 -14.74
CA PRO A 101 14.40 14.10 -13.64
C PRO A 101 13.96 13.26 -12.43
N ARG A 102 14.95 12.56 -11.82
CA ARG A 102 14.73 11.80 -10.59
C ARG A 102 15.76 12.21 -9.56
N ARG A 103 15.33 12.34 -8.32
CA ARG A 103 16.18 12.57 -7.16
C ARG A 103 15.98 11.47 -6.15
N GLY A 104 17.03 10.77 -5.78
CA GLY A 104 17.07 9.82 -4.65
C GLY A 104 17.44 10.53 -3.36
N ASP A 105 17.23 9.85 -2.24
CA ASP A 105 17.63 10.30 -0.90
C ASP A 105 17.07 11.69 -0.51
N ILE A 106 15.84 11.95 -0.95
CA ILE A 106 15.09 13.16 -0.63
C ILE A 106 13.94 12.81 0.32
N GLU A 107 13.94 13.41 1.51
CA GLU A 107 12.85 13.29 2.47
C GLU A 107 11.97 14.54 2.41
N ILE A 108 10.66 14.35 2.19
CA ILE A 108 9.72 15.46 2.13
C ILE A 108 9.32 15.86 3.55
N LEU A 109 9.58 17.12 3.90
CA LEU A 109 9.28 17.64 5.23
C LEU A 109 7.89 18.23 5.33
N ASN A 110 7.50 19.05 4.32
CA ASN A 110 6.21 19.73 4.29
C ASN A 110 5.67 19.83 2.86
N ILE A 111 4.35 19.74 2.71
CA ILE A 111 3.61 20.27 1.55
C ILE A 111 3.28 21.73 1.84
N VAL A 112 3.47 22.63 0.88
CA VAL A 112 3.16 24.06 1.05
C VAL A 112 1.84 24.35 0.38
N MET A 113 0.84 24.72 1.18
CA MET A 113 -0.51 25.03 0.71
C MET A 113 -0.93 26.45 1.06
N LYS A 114 -1.88 26.99 0.30
CA LYS A 114 -2.60 28.24 0.60
C LYS A 114 -3.97 28.23 -0.09
N ASN A 115 -5.02 28.50 0.66
CA ASN A 115 -6.39 28.58 0.15
C ASN A 115 -6.75 27.32 -0.67
N ASP A 116 -6.61 26.12 -0.09
CA ASP A 116 -6.86 24.82 -0.71
C ASP A 116 -6.12 24.59 -2.04
N SER A 117 -4.96 25.18 -2.17
CA SER A 117 -4.14 25.06 -3.39
C SER A 117 -2.68 24.81 -3.04
N VAL A 118 -2.07 23.81 -3.69
CA VAL A 118 -0.65 23.50 -3.58
C VAL A 118 0.20 24.65 -4.17
N LYS A 119 1.30 24.97 -3.49
CA LYS A 119 2.31 25.94 -3.93
C LYS A 119 3.65 25.27 -4.19
N GLY A 120 3.93 24.17 -3.51
CA GLY A 120 5.18 23.44 -3.60
C GLY A 120 5.38 22.51 -2.41
N LEU A 121 6.61 22.21 -2.14
CA LEU A 121 7.03 21.39 -1.00
C LEU A 121 8.38 21.88 -0.46
N VAL A 122 8.68 21.48 0.79
CA VAL A 122 10.01 21.59 1.42
C VAL A 122 10.56 20.21 1.65
N ALA A 123 11.83 19.99 1.36
CA ALA A 123 12.49 18.70 1.42
C ALA A 123 13.89 18.81 2.03
N LEU A 124 14.36 17.71 2.58
CA LEU A 124 15.71 17.46 3.04
C LEU A 124 16.44 16.59 2.01
N ASP A 125 17.55 17.05 1.49
CA ASP A 125 18.52 16.21 0.80
C ASP A 125 19.36 15.49 1.85
N VAL A 126 19.12 14.18 2.00
CA VAL A 126 19.78 13.37 3.05
C VAL A 126 21.28 13.26 2.81
N GLN A 127 21.73 13.29 1.55
CA GLN A 127 23.14 13.18 1.21
C GLN A 127 23.94 14.40 1.62
N THR A 128 23.35 15.58 1.49
CA THR A 128 24.03 16.87 1.76
C THR A 128 23.62 17.52 3.08
N GLY A 129 22.48 17.15 3.64
CA GLY A 129 21.86 17.81 4.78
C GLY A 129 21.17 19.15 4.42
N GLU A 130 21.11 19.49 3.13
CA GLU A 130 20.49 20.73 2.66
C GLU A 130 18.96 20.63 2.74
N ILE A 131 18.34 21.64 3.34
CA ILE A 131 16.89 21.81 3.27
C ILE A 131 16.59 22.80 2.15
N PHE A 132 15.75 22.39 1.22
CA PHE A 132 15.41 23.18 0.05
C PHE A 132 13.90 23.12 -0.25
N ALA A 133 13.44 24.05 -1.04
CA ALA A 133 12.04 24.09 -1.46
C ALA A 133 11.92 23.89 -2.98
N ILE A 134 10.83 23.23 -3.37
CA ILE A 134 10.42 23.06 -4.77
C ILE A 134 9.08 23.75 -4.95
N GLN A 135 9.05 24.81 -5.76
CA GLN A 135 7.80 25.40 -6.19
C GLN A 135 7.16 24.53 -7.28
N SER A 136 5.91 24.15 -7.12
CA SER A 136 5.20 23.31 -8.08
C SER A 136 3.80 23.84 -8.39
N LYS A 137 3.29 23.51 -9.58
CA LYS A 137 1.93 23.81 -10.03
C LYS A 137 0.97 22.68 -9.77
N ALA A 138 1.52 21.46 -9.62
CA ALA A 138 0.83 20.25 -9.27
C ALA A 138 1.78 19.31 -8.52
N LEU A 139 1.26 18.55 -7.57
CA LEU A 139 1.97 17.56 -6.77
C LEU A 139 1.17 16.27 -6.77
N VAL A 140 1.83 15.15 -7.04
CA VAL A 140 1.25 13.80 -6.94
C VAL A 140 1.90 13.06 -5.79
N LEU A 141 1.11 12.62 -4.83
CA LEU A 141 1.53 11.83 -3.68
C LEU A 141 1.37 10.33 -4.03
N ALA A 142 2.47 9.57 -4.03
CA ALA A 142 2.48 8.17 -4.48
C ALA A 142 3.58 7.34 -3.80
N ASP A 143 3.83 7.58 -2.51
CA ASP A 143 4.88 6.94 -1.71
C ASP A 143 4.42 5.64 -1.03
N GLY A 144 3.21 5.17 -1.31
CA GLY A 144 2.65 3.94 -0.78
C GLY A 144 1.77 4.15 0.46
N GLY A 145 1.36 3.03 1.07
CA GLY A 145 0.51 3.00 2.26
C GLY A 145 1.28 3.15 3.57
N PHE A 146 0.67 2.65 4.67
CA PHE A 146 1.25 2.74 6.01
C PHE A 146 1.27 1.39 6.76
N GLN A 147 1.33 0.28 6.03
CA GLN A 147 1.37 -1.08 6.61
C GLN A 147 2.61 -1.36 7.47
N SER A 148 3.63 -0.50 7.43
CA SER A 148 4.77 -0.54 8.37
C SER A 148 4.33 -0.44 9.83
N ALA A 149 3.17 0.14 10.11
CA ALA A 149 2.58 0.18 11.44
C ALA A 149 2.32 -1.22 12.02
N TRP A 150 2.14 -2.25 11.18
CA TRP A 150 1.92 -3.63 11.63
C TRP A 150 3.14 -4.53 11.49
N ASN A 151 3.94 -4.35 10.45
CA ASN A 151 4.97 -5.32 10.07
C ASN A 151 6.40 -4.78 10.17
N GLY A 152 6.58 -3.50 10.49
CA GLY A 152 7.88 -2.87 10.60
C GLY A 152 8.65 -2.74 9.27
N ASP A 153 8.01 -2.98 8.12
CA ASP A 153 8.63 -2.79 6.79
C ASP A 153 8.84 -1.29 6.54
N SER A 154 10.08 -0.88 6.34
CA SER A 154 10.44 0.54 6.15
C SER A 154 9.99 1.16 4.83
N SER A 155 9.33 0.40 3.95
CA SER A 155 8.93 0.85 2.61
C SER A 155 7.59 1.58 2.56
N ALA A 156 6.78 1.48 3.63
CA ALA A 156 5.40 2.00 3.65
C ALA A 156 5.11 2.70 4.99
N MET A 157 5.70 3.86 5.17
CA MET A 157 5.68 4.63 6.43
C MET A 157 4.54 5.66 6.52
N GLY A 158 3.71 5.77 5.46
CA GLY A 158 2.57 6.68 5.44
C GLY A 158 2.92 8.16 5.41
N SER A 159 4.11 8.52 4.89
CA SER A 159 4.59 9.91 4.92
C SER A 159 3.64 10.85 4.19
N SER A 160 3.15 10.51 3.00
CA SER A 160 2.16 11.33 2.27
C SER A 160 0.84 11.47 3.03
N CYS A 161 0.35 10.40 3.66
CA CYS A 161 -0.85 10.47 4.49
C CYS A 161 -0.66 11.39 5.69
N ALA A 162 0.49 11.31 6.37
CA ALA A 162 0.82 12.20 7.48
C ALA A 162 0.97 13.66 7.04
N LEU A 163 1.59 13.90 5.88
CA LEU A 163 1.69 15.23 5.28
C LEU A 163 0.31 15.80 4.97
N ALA A 164 -0.58 15.01 4.38
CA ALA A 164 -1.96 15.41 4.09
C ALA A 164 -2.75 15.74 5.37
N LEU A 165 -2.63 14.92 6.42
CA LEU A 165 -3.25 15.20 7.73
C LEU A 165 -2.77 16.53 8.34
N ARG A 166 -1.48 16.84 8.23
CA ARG A 166 -0.92 18.12 8.74
C ARG A 166 -1.51 19.34 8.02
N GLU A 167 -1.85 19.18 6.75
CA GLU A 167 -2.50 20.22 5.94
C GLU A 167 -4.04 20.26 6.14
N GLY A 168 -4.59 19.50 7.08
CA GLY A 168 -6.01 19.45 7.37
C GLY A 168 -6.84 18.64 6.38
N ILE A 169 -6.21 17.80 5.56
CA ILE A 169 -6.90 16.88 4.66
C ILE A 169 -7.35 15.65 5.44
N SER A 170 -8.64 15.36 5.44
CA SER A 170 -9.19 14.16 6.05
C SER A 170 -8.79 12.93 5.23
N LEU A 171 -8.40 11.85 5.91
CA LEU A 171 -8.13 10.55 5.28
C LEU A 171 -9.38 9.68 5.33
N ALA A 172 -9.48 8.71 4.43
CA ALA A 172 -10.63 7.82 4.31
C ALA A 172 -10.21 6.33 4.44
N ASN A 173 -11.12 5.50 4.98
CA ASN A 173 -11.03 4.04 5.03
C ASN A 173 -9.76 3.49 5.71
N LEU A 174 -9.19 4.21 6.67
CA LEU A 174 -7.92 3.86 7.32
C LEU A 174 -8.00 2.58 8.18
N GLU A 175 -9.19 2.14 8.52
CA GLU A 175 -9.45 0.91 9.26
C GLU A 175 -9.26 -0.36 8.43
N PHE A 176 -9.28 -0.28 7.11
CA PHE A 176 -9.16 -1.44 6.24
C PHE A 176 -7.71 -1.75 5.89
N THR A 177 -7.24 -2.91 6.35
CA THR A 177 -5.88 -3.41 6.13
C THR A 177 -5.95 -4.81 5.57
N SER A 178 -5.44 -4.99 4.36
CA SER A 178 -5.37 -6.30 3.71
C SER A 178 -4.26 -7.15 4.32
N MET A 179 -4.56 -8.44 4.54
CA MET A 179 -3.62 -9.44 5.04
C MET A 179 -3.15 -10.34 3.90
N HIS A 180 -1.87 -10.70 3.87
CA HIS A 180 -1.34 -11.58 2.83
C HIS A 180 -1.48 -13.05 3.22
N PRO A 181 -2.35 -13.84 2.55
CA PRO A 181 -2.61 -15.22 2.96
C PRO A 181 -1.39 -16.14 2.83
N LEU A 182 -0.52 -15.91 1.84
CA LEU A 182 0.67 -16.73 1.60
C LEU A 182 1.93 -16.14 2.24
N THR A 183 1.85 -15.71 3.50
CA THR A 183 3.03 -15.35 4.27
C THR A 183 3.57 -16.59 4.97
N VAL A 184 4.86 -16.87 4.82
CA VAL A 184 5.52 -17.98 5.51
C VAL A 184 5.56 -17.69 7.01
N ALA A 185 5.06 -18.64 7.82
CA ALA A 185 4.95 -18.49 9.27
C ALA A 185 6.29 -18.10 9.92
N ASP A 186 6.22 -17.29 10.97
CA ASP A 186 7.37 -16.75 11.72
C ASP A 186 8.36 -15.92 10.87
N THR A 187 7.94 -15.46 9.70
CA THR A 187 8.74 -14.62 8.81
C THR A 187 7.94 -13.44 8.25
N THR A 188 8.61 -12.57 7.51
CA THR A 188 7.98 -11.54 6.67
C THR A 188 7.96 -11.92 5.18
N LEU A 189 8.30 -13.18 4.85
CA LEU A 189 8.37 -13.66 3.47
C LEU A 189 6.96 -13.90 2.93
N ARG A 190 6.52 -13.08 1.99
CA ARG A 190 5.25 -13.19 1.28
C ARG A 190 5.47 -13.86 -0.05
N LEU A 191 4.73 -14.93 -0.32
CA LEU A 191 4.79 -15.65 -1.57
C LEU A 191 3.73 -15.11 -2.55
N PRO A 192 4.00 -15.07 -3.88
CA PRO A 192 3.03 -14.56 -4.84
C PRO A 192 1.77 -15.41 -4.90
N LEU A 193 0.60 -14.78 -4.96
CA LEU A 193 -0.68 -15.49 -5.13
C LEU A 193 -0.75 -16.26 -6.46
N ASP A 194 0.07 -15.90 -7.44
CA ASP A 194 0.21 -16.58 -8.73
C ASP A 194 0.60 -18.08 -8.58
N LEU A 195 1.14 -18.48 -7.44
CA LEU A 195 1.36 -19.89 -7.10
C LEU A 195 0.05 -20.66 -7.06
N LEU A 196 -1.03 -20.06 -6.51
CA LEU A 196 -2.36 -20.68 -6.47
C LEU A 196 -2.93 -20.85 -7.88
N GLY A 197 -2.82 -19.82 -8.72
CA GLY A 197 -3.20 -19.87 -10.14
C GLY A 197 -2.32 -20.81 -10.98
N SER A 198 -1.27 -21.39 -10.41
CA SER A 198 -0.34 -22.31 -11.08
C SER A 198 -0.42 -23.75 -10.54
N GLY A 199 -1.36 -24.02 -9.63
CA GLY A 199 -1.62 -25.37 -9.08
C GLY A 199 -1.21 -25.53 -7.61
N GLY A 200 -0.78 -24.47 -6.93
CA GLY A 200 -0.59 -24.46 -5.48
C GLY A 200 -1.92 -24.54 -4.74
N VAL A 201 -1.95 -25.22 -3.59
CA VAL A 201 -3.16 -25.42 -2.78
C VAL A 201 -2.87 -25.05 -1.33
N VAL A 202 -3.75 -24.24 -0.72
CA VAL A 202 -3.69 -23.98 0.73
C VAL A 202 -4.46 -25.08 1.45
N ILE A 203 -3.80 -25.73 2.38
CA ILE A 203 -4.33 -26.87 3.16
C ILE A 203 -4.52 -26.42 4.61
N GLY A 204 -5.75 -26.56 5.11
CA GLY A 204 -6.09 -26.26 6.50
C GLY A 204 -5.53 -27.30 7.49
N ALA A 205 -5.66 -27.01 8.78
CA ALA A 205 -5.22 -27.93 9.85
C ALA A 205 -5.95 -29.28 9.85
N ASP A 206 -7.12 -29.35 9.22
CA ASP A 206 -7.91 -30.56 9.01
C ASP A 206 -7.44 -31.40 7.81
N GLY A 207 -6.41 -30.96 7.09
CA GLY A 207 -5.88 -31.59 5.88
C GLY A 207 -6.72 -31.38 4.63
N GLN A 208 -7.73 -30.49 4.67
CA GLN A 208 -8.57 -30.19 3.51
C GLN A 208 -8.13 -28.89 2.81
N PRO A 209 -8.34 -28.80 1.49
CA PRO A 209 -8.13 -27.54 0.77
C PRO A 209 -9.05 -26.42 1.31
N MET A 210 -8.49 -25.25 1.54
CA MET A 210 -9.26 -24.07 1.93
C MET A 210 -9.91 -23.41 0.70
N SER A 211 -11.11 -22.82 0.86
CA SER A 211 -11.80 -22.09 -0.21
C SER A 211 -11.04 -20.84 -0.61
N MET A 212 -11.09 -20.51 -1.91
CA MET A 212 -10.55 -19.30 -2.51
C MET A 212 -11.65 -18.40 -3.10
N ASP A 213 -12.93 -18.69 -2.88
CA ASP A 213 -14.04 -18.05 -3.59
C ASP A 213 -14.25 -16.58 -3.18
N ASP A 214 -14.03 -16.28 -1.88
CA ASP A 214 -14.33 -14.95 -1.30
C ASP A 214 -13.15 -13.99 -1.30
N GLY A 215 -12.04 -14.35 -1.93
CA GLY A 215 -10.90 -13.45 -2.10
C GLY A 215 -9.71 -13.71 -1.15
N PRO A 216 -8.61 -12.97 -1.37
CA PRO A 216 -7.37 -13.21 -0.63
C PRO A 216 -7.47 -12.84 0.85
N ASP A 217 -8.26 -11.82 1.18
CA ASP A 217 -8.44 -11.39 2.56
C ASP A 217 -9.32 -12.38 3.35
N ALA A 218 -10.37 -12.93 2.73
CA ALA A 218 -11.19 -13.98 3.33
C ALA A 218 -10.38 -15.27 3.56
N LEU A 219 -9.52 -15.64 2.60
CA LEU A 219 -8.58 -16.76 2.76
C LEU A 219 -7.62 -16.50 3.93
N ALA A 220 -7.06 -15.27 4.04
CA ALA A 220 -6.19 -14.90 5.14
C ALA A 220 -6.93 -14.98 6.49
N HIS A 221 -8.18 -14.55 6.55
CA HIS A 221 -9.03 -14.65 7.74
C HIS A 221 -9.20 -16.12 8.16
N SER A 222 -9.58 -16.97 7.22
CA SER A 222 -9.77 -18.41 7.48
C SER A 222 -8.48 -19.07 7.99
N ILE A 223 -7.31 -18.69 7.46
CA ILE A 223 -6.01 -19.18 7.95
C ILE A 223 -5.75 -18.73 9.39
N ILE A 224 -6.01 -17.46 9.71
CA ILE A 224 -5.81 -16.93 11.06
C ILE A 224 -6.75 -17.59 12.07
N GLU A 225 -8.03 -17.76 11.72
CA GLU A 225 -9.02 -18.44 12.58
C GLU A 225 -8.67 -19.93 12.83
N ALA A 226 -8.09 -20.60 11.82
CA ALA A 226 -7.61 -21.97 11.94
C ALA A 226 -6.29 -22.10 12.75
N GLY A 227 -5.67 -20.96 13.13
CA GLY A 227 -4.36 -20.96 13.80
C GLY A 227 -3.18 -21.27 12.89
N GLY A 228 -3.35 -21.14 11.57
CA GLY A 228 -2.36 -21.39 10.53
C GLY A 228 -2.85 -22.35 9.46
N ALA A 229 -2.10 -22.47 8.38
CA ALA A 229 -2.34 -23.40 7.27
C ALA A 229 -1.00 -23.83 6.66
N ALA A 230 -1.05 -24.65 5.60
CA ALA A 230 0.13 -25.01 4.83
C ALA A 230 -0.12 -24.78 3.33
N LEU A 231 0.89 -24.32 2.61
CA LEU A 231 0.87 -24.26 1.15
C LEU A 231 1.53 -25.50 0.58
N ASP A 232 0.78 -26.24 -0.23
CA ASP A 232 1.25 -27.40 -0.99
C ASP A 232 1.53 -27.00 -2.44
N LEU A 233 2.76 -27.18 -2.89
CA LEU A 233 3.23 -26.87 -4.25
C LEU A 233 3.56 -28.11 -5.07
N THR A 234 3.28 -29.33 -4.57
CA THR A 234 3.63 -30.59 -5.25
C THR A 234 2.96 -30.76 -6.61
N ASN A 235 1.81 -30.11 -6.83
CA ASN A 235 1.08 -30.14 -8.10
C ASN A 235 1.52 -29.10 -9.12
N ILE A 236 2.48 -28.23 -8.79
CA ILE A 236 2.99 -27.25 -9.74
C ILE A 236 3.83 -27.96 -10.81
N SER A 237 3.46 -27.77 -12.08
CA SER A 237 4.20 -28.34 -13.19
C SER A 237 5.63 -27.76 -13.27
N ARG A 238 6.59 -28.58 -13.80
CA ARG A 238 7.97 -28.09 -14.01
C ARG A 238 8.04 -26.80 -14.83
N SER A 239 7.20 -26.67 -15.85
CA SER A 239 7.16 -25.45 -16.68
C SER A 239 6.61 -24.24 -15.91
N ALA A 240 5.69 -24.44 -14.98
CA ALA A 240 5.21 -23.38 -14.10
C ALA A 240 6.29 -22.99 -13.05
N ALA A 241 6.95 -23.98 -12.46
CA ALA A 241 7.99 -23.78 -11.45
C ALA A 241 9.14 -22.86 -11.92
N THR A 242 9.46 -22.85 -13.22
CA THR A 242 10.51 -21.95 -13.78
C THR A 242 10.18 -20.47 -13.62
N TRP A 243 8.91 -20.10 -13.44
CA TRP A 243 8.47 -18.73 -13.22
C TRP A 243 8.52 -18.30 -11.74
N PHE A 244 8.90 -19.22 -10.85
CA PHE A 244 8.95 -19.03 -9.39
C PHE A 244 10.34 -19.37 -8.81
N ALA A 245 11.40 -19.11 -9.58
CA ALA A 245 12.77 -19.42 -9.16
C ALA A 245 13.18 -18.65 -7.89
N ASN A 246 12.77 -17.36 -7.76
CA ASN A 246 13.07 -16.59 -6.56
C ASN A 246 12.28 -17.10 -5.33
N VAL A 247 11.09 -17.66 -5.52
CA VAL A 247 10.34 -18.31 -4.44
C VAL A 247 11.15 -19.48 -3.89
N ALA A 248 11.62 -20.39 -4.78
CA ALA A 248 12.42 -21.55 -4.39
C ALA A 248 13.71 -21.13 -3.64
N GLU A 249 14.43 -20.15 -4.19
CA GLU A 249 15.64 -19.64 -3.57
C GLU A 249 15.39 -18.99 -2.21
N ASN A 250 14.37 -18.15 -2.07
CA ASN A 250 14.04 -17.50 -0.81
C ASN A 250 13.55 -18.49 0.26
N LEU A 251 12.76 -19.49 -0.11
CA LEU A 251 12.33 -20.54 0.81
C LEU A 251 13.53 -21.34 1.33
N GLN A 252 14.42 -21.75 0.44
CA GLN A 252 15.60 -22.50 0.83
C GLN A 252 16.56 -21.64 1.66
N SER A 253 16.91 -20.42 1.21
CA SER A 253 17.97 -19.63 1.83
C SER A 253 17.54 -18.94 3.13
N ARG A 254 16.26 -18.53 3.23
CA ARG A 254 15.76 -17.76 4.39
C ARG A 254 15.00 -18.61 5.39
N CYS A 255 14.37 -19.69 4.94
CA CYS A 255 13.51 -20.52 5.78
C CYS A 255 14.02 -21.97 5.92
N GLY A 256 14.99 -22.40 5.11
CA GLY A 256 15.48 -23.77 5.09
C GLY A 256 14.44 -24.78 4.54
N ILE A 257 13.46 -24.31 3.77
CA ILE A 257 12.35 -25.12 3.24
C ILE A 257 12.63 -25.48 1.79
N ASP A 258 12.69 -26.78 1.49
CA ASP A 258 12.57 -27.32 0.13
C ASP A 258 11.09 -27.62 -0.14
N TYR A 259 10.44 -26.78 -0.95
CA TYR A 259 9.01 -26.89 -1.25
C TYR A 259 8.65 -28.14 -2.07
N SER A 260 9.64 -28.83 -2.65
CA SER A 260 9.40 -30.11 -3.36
C SER A 260 9.26 -31.30 -2.41
N GLU A 261 9.71 -31.17 -1.16
CA GLU A 261 9.72 -32.21 -0.14
C GLU A 261 8.82 -31.90 1.06
N ALA A 262 8.50 -30.62 1.28
CA ALA A 262 7.74 -30.18 2.46
C ALA A 262 6.68 -29.14 2.11
N GLN A 263 5.56 -29.19 2.82
CA GLN A 263 4.56 -28.12 2.81
C GLN A 263 5.09 -26.89 3.52
N ILE A 264 4.71 -25.69 3.03
CA ILE A 264 5.17 -24.40 3.53
C ILE A 264 4.17 -23.89 4.58
N PRO A 265 4.56 -23.74 5.85
CA PRO A 265 3.67 -23.23 6.88
C PRO A 265 3.31 -21.76 6.61
N LEU A 266 2.03 -21.40 6.77
CA LEU A 266 1.48 -20.08 6.51
C LEU A 266 0.91 -19.45 7.77
N MET A 267 1.19 -18.14 7.95
CA MET A 267 0.53 -17.26 8.90
C MET A 267 0.42 -15.85 8.28
N PRO A 268 -0.79 -15.38 7.97
CA PRO A 268 -0.98 -14.07 7.34
C PRO A 268 -0.48 -12.91 8.17
N ILE A 269 0.09 -11.90 7.51
CA ILE A 269 0.45 -10.61 8.10
C ILE A 269 -0.08 -9.46 7.24
N ALA A 270 -0.12 -8.26 7.81
CA ALA A 270 -0.51 -7.05 7.09
C ALA A 270 0.33 -6.86 5.82
N ASN A 271 -0.35 -6.61 4.70
CA ASN A 271 0.25 -6.52 3.37
C ASN A 271 0.14 -5.12 2.77
N MET A 272 -1.05 -4.54 2.80
CA MET A 272 -1.29 -3.18 2.34
C MET A 272 -2.43 -2.54 3.13
N THR A 273 -2.44 -1.23 3.17
CA THR A 273 -3.56 -0.44 3.67
C THR A 273 -4.45 -0.02 2.51
N ILE A 274 -5.76 -0.19 2.65
CA ILE A 274 -6.74 0.10 1.59
C ILE A 274 -7.11 1.59 1.62
N GLY A 275 -7.17 2.17 2.80
CA GLY A 275 -7.43 3.58 3.00
C GLY A 275 -6.20 4.47 2.79
N GLY A 276 -6.45 5.77 2.72
CA GLY A 276 -5.42 6.79 2.49
C GLY A 276 -6.03 8.16 2.18
N ILE A 277 -5.37 8.92 1.32
CA ILE A 277 -5.79 10.24 0.88
C ILE A 277 -6.96 10.10 -0.11
N PRO A 278 -8.16 10.63 0.19
CA PRO A 278 -9.32 10.47 -0.67
C PRO A 278 -9.14 11.19 -1.99
N THR A 279 -9.48 10.54 -3.09
CA THR A 279 -9.36 11.10 -4.45
C THR A 279 -10.60 10.84 -5.29
N ASP A 280 -10.85 11.75 -6.23
CA ASP A 280 -11.78 11.48 -7.33
C ASP A 280 -11.18 10.46 -8.34
N GLU A 281 -11.94 10.10 -9.36
CA GLU A 281 -11.53 9.18 -10.45
C GLU A 281 -10.30 9.66 -11.26
N SER A 282 -10.03 10.96 -11.25
CA SER A 282 -8.86 11.59 -11.88
C SER A 282 -7.64 11.64 -10.96
N GLY A 283 -7.75 11.12 -9.74
CA GLY A 283 -6.69 11.17 -8.72
C GLY A 283 -6.51 12.53 -8.06
N ARG A 284 -7.47 13.49 -8.23
CA ARG A 284 -7.44 14.76 -7.49
C ARG A 284 -7.82 14.51 -6.05
N VAL A 285 -7.08 15.10 -5.12
CA VAL A 285 -7.39 15.01 -3.70
C VAL A 285 -8.67 15.78 -3.40
N VAL A 286 -9.58 15.14 -2.67
CA VAL A 286 -10.83 15.75 -2.16
C VAL A 286 -10.75 15.96 -0.66
N ASN A 287 -11.39 17.03 -0.14
CA ASN A 287 -11.40 17.32 1.29
C ASN A 287 -12.76 17.92 1.70
N GLY A 288 -13.41 17.30 2.69
CA GLY A 288 -14.70 17.76 3.18
C GLY A 288 -15.91 17.39 2.32
N GLY A 289 -15.73 16.50 1.33
CA GLY A 289 -16.77 15.96 0.43
C GLY A 289 -16.25 15.76 -0.98
N TRP A 290 -16.92 14.91 -1.75
CA TRP A 290 -16.48 14.52 -3.10
C TRP A 290 -16.44 15.68 -4.11
N ASP A 291 -17.19 16.75 -3.87
CA ASP A 291 -17.24 17.94 -4.74
C ASP A 291 -16.18 18.99 -4.40
N SER A 292 -15.42 18.82 -3.32
CA SER A 292 -14.43 19.78 -2.83
C SER A 292 -13.01 19.29 -3.11
N THR A 293 -12.49 19.60 -4.29
CA THR A 293 -11.12 19.22 -4.69
C THR A 293 -10.06 20.21 -4.20
N VAL A 294 -8.92 19.68 -3.76
CA VAL A 294 -7.73 20.47 -3.43
C VAL A 294 -6.95 20.80 -4.70
N ASN A 295 -6.86 22.08 -5.01
CA ASN A 295 -6.29 22.53 -6.28
C ASN A 295 -4.78 22.23 -6.40
N GLY A 296 -4.42 21.46 -7.42
CA GLY A 296 -3.03 21.08 -7.71
C GLY A 296 -2.49 19.92 -6.85
N LEU A 297 -3.32 19.30 -5.98
CA LEU A 297 -2.92 18.12 -5.21
C LEU A 297 -3.60 16.86 -5.77
N PHE A 298 -2.78 15.82 -5.96
CA PHE A 298 -3.20 14.53 -6.48
C PHE A 298 -2.59 13.41 -5.63
N ALA A 299 -3.22 12.24 -5.63
CA ALA A 299 -2.64 11.05 -5.05
C ALA A 299 -2.91 9.81 -5.92
N ALA A 300 -2.05 8.78 -5.81
CA ALA A 300 -2.15 7.56 -6.60
C ALA A 300 -1.57 6.35 -5.86
N GLY A 301 -1.96 5.14 -6.29
CA GLY A 301 -1.53 3.89 -5.64
C GLY A 301 -1.98 3.81 -4.20
N ASP A 302 -1.22 3.12 -3.35
CA ASP A 302 -1.59 2.85 -1.96
C ASP A 302 -1.57 4.10 -1.05
N ALA A 303 -1.04 5.23 -1.51
CA ALA A 303 -1.16 6.51 -0.81
C ALA A 303 -2.58 7.09 -0.93
N ALA A 304 -3.32 6.71 -1.98
CA ALA A 304 -4.65 7.22 -2.30
C ALA A 304 -5.75 6.27 -1.82
N CYS A 305 -6.91 6.84 -1.50
CA CYS A 305 -8.16 6.13 -1.33
C CYS A 305 -9.15 6.58 -2.41
N SER A 306 -9.17 5.87 -3.53
CA SER A 306 -10.14 6.09 -4.62
C SER A 306 -11.41 5.26 -4.48
N ALA A 307 -11.53 4.49 -3.39
CA ALA A 307 -12.57 3.50 -3.14
C ALA A 307 -12.67 2.40 -4.23
N LEU A 308 -11.57 2.09 -4.93
CA LEU A 308 -11.49 0.94 -5.84
C LEU A 308 -11.70 -0.39 -5.09
N HIS A 309 -11.09 -0.51 -3.92
CA HIS A 309 -11.02 -1.76 -3.15
C HIS A 309 -12.11 -1.88 -2.08
N GLY A 310 -12.85 -0.79 -1.79
CA GLY A 310 -13.84 -0.80 -0.73
C GLY A 310 -13.28 -1.27 0.61
N ALA A 311 -13.85 -2.34 1.18
CA ALA A 311 -13.47 -2.89 2.48
C ALA A 311 -12.46 -4.05 2.43
N ALA A 312 -12.23 -4.66 1.25
CA ALA A 312 -11.27 -5.75 1.06
C ALA A 312 -10.78 -5.84 -0.38
N LEU A 313 -9.62 -6.43 -0.56
CA LEU A 313 -8.92 -6.51 -1.84
C LEU A 313 -9.42 -7.69 -2.69
N ASN A 314 -9.66 -7.47 -3.98
CA ASN A 314 -9.75 -8.55 -4.95
C ASN A 314 -8.38 -8.85 -5.55
N SER A 315 -8.09 -10.13 -5.83
CA SER A 315 -6.78 -10.56 -6.36
C SER A 315 -6.46 -9.94 -7.72
N GLY A 316 -5.23 -9.43 -7.86
CA GLY A 316 -4.74 -8.83 -9.11
C GLY A 316 -5.12 -7.37 -9.31
N ASP A 317 -6.07 -6.83 -8.52
CA ASP A 317 -6.52 -5.44 -8.64
C ASP A 317 -5.55 -4.43 -8.02
N HIS A 318 -4.71 -4.85 -7.07
CA HIS A 318 -3.75 -3.97 -6.40
C HIS A 318 -2.78 -3.31 -7.40
N LEU A 319 -2.06 -4.12 -8.18
CA LEU A 319 -1.11 -3.59 -9.17
C LEU A 319 -1.84 -2.89 -10.33
N LEU A 320 -2.99 -3.40 -10.77
CA LEU A 320 -3.83 -2.76 -11.77
C LEU A 320 -4.30 -1.38 -11.30
N GLY A 321 -4.79 -1.27 -10.06
CA GLY A 321 -5.22 -0.02 -9.46
C GLY A 321 -4.11 1.01 -9.35
N ALA A 322 -2.90 0.58 -8.94
CA ALA A 322 -1.73 1.46 -8.90
C ALA A 322 -1.34 2.01 -10.28
N ILE A 323 -1.40 1.17 -11.33
CA ILE A 323 -1.11 1.58 -12.71
C ILE A 323 -2.19 2.53 -13.23
N ALA A 324 -3.48 2.20 -13.03
CA ALA A 324 -4.60 3.01 -13.49
C ALA A 324 -4.64 4.37 -12.80
N SER A 325 -4.59 4.40 -11.46
CA SER A 325 -4.61 5.65 -10.69
C SER A 325 -3.37 6.52 -10.98
N GLY A 326 -2.18 5.92 -11.10
CA GLY A 326 -0.96 6.64 -11.47
C GLY A 326 -1.06 7.31 -12.84
N LYS A 327 -1.66 6.63 -13.82
CA LYS A 327 -1.90 7.20 -15.15
C LYS A 327 -2.93 8.34 -15.11
N SER A 328 -4.05 8.15 -14.40
CA SER A 328 -5.10 9.17 -14.25
C SER A 328 -4.57 10.41 -13.53
N ALA A 329 -3.96 10.24 -12.35
CA ALA A 329 -3.40 11.33 -11.56
C ALA A 329 -2.28 12.08 -12.31
N GLY A 330 -1.37 11.36 -12.98
CA GLY A 330 -0.30 11.96 -13.78
C GLY A 330 -0.83 12.78 -14.96
N GLY A 331 -1.84 12.28 -15.67
CA GLY A 331 -2.51 12.99 -16.76
C GLY A 331 -3.23 14.25 -16.29
N ALA A 332 -3.99 14.15 -15.21
CA ALA A 332 -4.72 15.28 -14.64
C ALA A 332 -3.75 16.33 -14.05
N ALA A 333 -2.69 15.91 -13.37
CA ALA A 333 -1.65 16.80 -12.86
C ALA A 333 -0.92 17.55 -13.98
N ALA A 334 -0.60 16.89 -15.09
CA ALA A 334 0.01 17.53 -16.27
C ALA A 334 -0.92 18.58 -16.90
N THR A 335 -2.22 18.27 -17.02
CA THR A 335 -3.24 19.20 -17.52
C THR A 335 -3.35 20.43 -16.60
N GLN A 336 -3.42 20.23 -15.30
CA GLN A 336 -3.44 21.28 -14.29
C GLN A 336 -2.19 22.17 -14.37
N ALA A 337 -1.01 21.55 -14.45
CA ALA A 337 0.26 22.28 -14.50
C ALA A 337 0.41 23.12 -15.77
N SER A 338 -0.15 22.66 -16.91
CA SER A 338 -0.11 23.40 -18.18
C SER A 338 -0.95 24.69 -18.15
N SER A 339 -2.07 24.66 -17.42
CA SER A 339 -3.02 25.79 -17.31
C SER A 339 -2.73 26.74 -16.14
N SER A 340 -1.85 26.33 -15.21
CA SER A 340 -1.55 27.09 -13.98
C SER A 340 -0.27 27.88 -14.07
N LYS A 341 -0.17 28.93 -13.23
CA LYS A 341 1.06 29.72 -13.04
C LYS A 341 1.68 29.38 -11.68
N PHE A 342 2.99 29.57 -11.56
CA PHE A 342 3.65 29.51 -10.27
C PHE A 342 3.15 30.61 -9.34
N SER A 343 2.94 30.31 -8.07
CA SER A 343 2.47 31.22 -7.04
C SER A 343 2.91 30.74 -5.66
N GLY A 344 2.79 31.55 -4.63
CA GLY A 344 3.04 31.17 -3.25
C GLY A 344 4.51 31.28 -2.82
N SER A 345 5.31 32.19 -3.42
CA SER A 345 6.72 32.35 -3.03
C SER A 345 6.89 32.75 -1.55
N SER A 346 5.96 33.53 -0.99
CA SER A 346 5.99 33.91 0.43
C SER A 346 5.73 32.73 1.34
N GLU A 347 4.73 31.90 1.03
CA GLU A 347 4.37 30.70 1.78
C GLU A 347 5.52 29.67 1.76
N ILE A 348 6.16 29.50 0.61
CA ILE A 348 7.34 28.64 0.45
C ILE A 348 8.50 29.13 1.31
N SER A 349 8.76 30.46 1.34
CA SER A 349 9.83 31.03 2.16
C SER A 349 9.58 30.84 3.67
N ILE A 350 8.33 30.96 4.10
CA ILE A 350 7.93 30.72 5.50
C ILE A 350 8.15 29.24 5.84
N ALA A 351 7.60 28.33 5.04
CA ALA A 351 7.72 26.88 5.27
C ALA A 351 9.18 26.41 5.25
N LEU A 352 10.01 26.98 4.40
CA LEU A 352 11.44 26.70 4.36
C LEU A 352 12.14 27.14 5.66
N SER A 353 11.82 28.33 6.17
CA SER A 353 12.36 28.81 7.45
C SER A 353 11.93 27.95 8.63
N GLU A 354 10.66 27.57 8.68
CA GLU A 354 10.12 26.66 9.71
C GLU A 354 10.80 25.29 9.67
N ALA A 355 11.02 24.73 8.47
CA ALA A 355 11.71 23.46 8.30
C ALA A 355 13.16 23.51 8.79
N HIS A 356 13.90 24.60 8.53
CA HIS A 356 15.24 24.80 9.09
C HIS A 356 15.21 24.83 10.61
N HIS A 357 14.31 25.59 11.23
CA HIS A 357 14.19 25.66 12.70
C HIS A 357 13.86 24.30 13.33
N MET A 358 12.94 23.56 12.71
CA MET A 358 12.59 22.20 13.17
C MET A 358 13.79 21.25 13.08
N HIS A 359 14.49 21.24 11.97
CA HIS A 359 15.67 20.40 11.74
C HIS A 359 16.80 20.71 12.75
N ASP A 360 17.13 22.01 12.93
CA ASP A 360 18.16 22.45 13.88
C ASP A 360 17.79 22.08 15.33
N SER A 361 16.51 22.20 15.67
CA SER A 361 15.99 21.79 16.97
C SER A 361 16.16 20.27 17.20
N MET A 362 15.84 19.46 16.19
CA MET A 362 16.00 18.00 16.28
C MET A 362 17.47 17.60 16.45
N LEU A 363 18.38 18.16 15.66
CA LEU A 363 19.81 17.91 15.78
C LEU A 363 20.38 18.39 17.12
N SER A 364 19.86 19.50 17.66
CA SER A 364 20.29 20.02 18.98
C SER A 364 19.87 19.13 20.14
N SER A 365 18.87 18.25 19.97
CA SER A 365 18.42 17.28 20.97
C SER A 365 19.28 16.01 21.03
N THR A 366 20.32 15.91 20.19
CA THR A 366 21.25 14.76 20.14
C THR A 366 21.90 14.52 21.49
N GLY A 367 21.96 13.23 21.90
CA GLY A 367 22.55 12.80 23.18
C GLY A 367 21.61 12.99 24.38
N SER A 368 20.34 13.36 24.19
CA SER A 368 19.33 13.36 25.24
C SER A 368 18.96 11.93 25.65
N ASP A 369 18.51 11.77 26.90
CA ASP A 369 17.90 10.50 27.34
C ASP A 369 16.63 10.23 26.55
N GLY A 370 16.51 9.03 25.98
CA GLY A 370 15.35 8.62 25.19
C GLY A 370 15.52 7.24 24.58
N VAL A 371 14.54 6.83 23.78
CA VAL A 371 14.58 5.55 23.06
C VAL A 371 14.85 5.78 21.57
N SER A 372 15.35 4.74 20.87
CA SER A 372 15.54 4.84 19.42
C SER A 372 14.20 4.83 18.67
N ALA A 373 14.15 5.45 17.49
CA ALA A 373 12.99 5.40 16.60
C ALA A 373 12.58 3.93 16.27
N GLY A 374 13.56 3.03 16.13
CA GLY A 374 13.30 1.60 15.89
C GLY A 374 12.61 0.91 17.08
N THR A 375 12.89 1.32 18.32
CA THR A 375 12.17 0.82 19.50
C THR A 375 10.70 1.24 19.47
N ILE A 376 10.42 2.49 19.10
CA ILE A 376 9.05 2.99 18.94
C ILE A 376 8.32 2.22 17.85
N GLN A 377 8.95 2.02 16.68
CA GLN A 377 8.36 1.25 15.57
C GLN A 377 8.03 -0.19 15.99
N SER A 378 8.93 -0.87 16.71
CA SER A 378 8.70 -2.23 17.19
C SER A 378 7.53 -2.29 18.19
N SER A 379 7.44 -1.31 19.08
CA SER A 379 6.33 -1.20 20.06
C SER A 379 5.00 -0.90 19.37
N LEU A 380 5.02 -0.02 18.34
CA LEU A 380 3.86 0.27 17.50
C LEU A 380 3.41 -0.99 16.77
N ALA A 381 4.32 -1.72 16.11
CA ALA A 381 3.98 -2.94 15.38
C ALA A 381 3.33 -3.99 16.30
N THR A 382 3.85 -4.19 17.50
CA THR A 382 3.27 -5.07 18.52
C THR A 382 1.85 -4.62 18.90
N THR A 383 1.65 -3.32 19.13
CA THR A 383 0.35 -2.73 19.46
C THR A 383 -0.67 -2.95 18.32
N MET A 384 -0.27 -2.65 17.08
CA MET A 384 -1.14 -2.76 15.92
C MET A 384 -1.46 -4.22 15.58
N GLN A 385 -0.50 -5.15 15.68
CA GLN A 385 -0.75 -6.58 15.50
C GLN A 385 -1.73 -7.12 16.55
N THR A 386 -1.60 -6.68 17.80
CA THR A 386 -2.41 -7.20 18.91
C THR A 386 -3.85 -6.64 18.89
N HIS A 387 -4.03 -5.37 18.55
CA HIS A 387 -5.30 -4.67 18.75
C HIS A 387 -5.95 -4.15 17.45
N MET A 388 -5.18 -4.04 16.38
CA MET A 388 -5.62 -3.64 15.04
C MET A 388 -5.37 -4.75 14.01
N GLY A 389 -5.37 -6.01 14.45
CA GLY A 389 -5.40 -7.20 13.59
C GLY A 389 -6.76 -7.36 12.88
N MET A 390 -7.05 -8.58 12.40
CA MET A 390 -8.33 -8.84 11.72
C MET A 390 -9.51 -8.73 12.68
N SER A 391 -9.44 -9.36 13.85
CA SER A 391 -10.50 -9.26 14.87
C SER A 391 -10.18 -8.17 15.88
N ARG A 392 -11.14 -7.28 16.10
CA ARG A 392 -11.01 -6.06 16.93
C ARG A 392 -12.14 -5.97 17.93
N SER A 393 -11.93 -5.21 19.01
CA SER A 393 -12.96 -4.87 19.98
C SER A 393 -12.78 -3.44 20.50
N ALA A 394 -13.83 -2.80 21.02
CA ALA A 394 -13.74 -1.46 21.61
C ALA A 394 -12.64 -1.35 22.66
N SER A 395 -12.54 -2.37 23.55
CA SER A 395 -11.50 -2.40 24.59
C SER A 395 -10.09 -2.55 24.02
N GLY A 396 -9.90 -3.34 22.96
CA GLY A 396 -8.62 -3.47 22.25
C GLY A 396 -8.21 -2.17 21.55
N LEU A 397 -9.13 -1.55 20.84
CA LEU A 397 -8.92 -0.28 20.15
C LEU A 397 -8.58 0.86 21.12
N ALA A 398 -9.26 0.91 22.27
CA ALA A 398 -8.94 1.89 23.33
C ALA A 398 -7.51 1.69 23.89
N LYS A 399 -7.06 0.42 24.05
CA LYS A 399 -5.67 0.13 24.45
C LYS A 399 -4.67 0.55 23.38
N ALA A 400 -4.98 0.28 22.09
CA ALA A 400 -4.14 0.73 21.00
C ALA A 400 -3.99 2.25 20.98
N ALA A 401 -5.09 3.00 21.11
CA ALA A 401 -5.07 4.46 21.16
C ALA A 401 -4.19 4.98 22.31
N ALA A 402 -4.37 4.44 23.52
CA ALA A 402 -3.56 4.81 24.67
C ALA A 402 -2.07 4.50 24.49
N SER A 403 -1.74 3.32 23.94
CA SER A 403 -0.35 2.94 23.64
C SER A 403 0.28 3.85 22.60
N ILE A 404 -0.43 4.18 21.52
CA ILE A 404 0.08 5.08 20.47
C ILE A 404 0.29 6.48 21.04
N GLN A 405 -0.64 6.99 21.86
CA GLN A 405 -0.46 8.28 22.51
C GLN A 405 0.80 8.28 23.39
N GLN A 406 1.02 7.23 24.18
CA GLN A 406 2.24 7.11 24.99
C GLN A 406 3.51 7.09 24.11
N LEU A 407 3.49 6.40 22.96
CA LEU A 407 4.60 6.38 22.01
C LEU A 407 4.87 7.75 21.39
N GLN A 408 3.83 8.54 21.11
CA GLN A 408 3.94 9.93 20.60
C GLN A 408 4.57 10.88 21.63
N GLU A 409 4.33 10.64 22.93
CA GLU A 409 4.88 11.43 24.04
C GLU A 409 6.28 10.96 24.46
N THR A 410 6.73 9.79 23.96
CA THR A 410 8.04 9.23 24.31
C THR A 410 9.16 10.02 23.65
N ALA A 411 10.13 10.45 24.46
CA ALA A 411 11.32 11.14 23.97
C ALA A 411 12.15 10.19 23.08
N VAL A 412 12.53 10.67 21.90
CA VAL A 412 13.40 9.94 20.98
C VAL A 412 14.80 10.52 21.06
N ALA A 413 15.78 9.66 21.33
CA ALA A 413 17.18 10.03 21.30
C ALA A 413 17.74 9.88 19.88
N LEU A 414 18.46 10.91 19.44
CA LEU A 414 19.36 10.84 18.29
C LEU A 414 20.80 10.67 18.83
N SER A 415 21.56 9.74 18.27
CA SER A 415 22.97 9.56 18.59
C SER A 415 23.87 10.33 17.62
N ASP A 416 23.39 10.58 16.40
CA ASP A 416 24.11 11.32 15.37
C ASP A 416 23.57 12.75 15.22
N SER A 417 24.45 13.74 15.42
CA SER A 417 24.17 15.17 15.24
C SER A 417 24.58 15.70 13.86
N SER A 418 25.16 14.84 12.99
CA SER A 418 25.49 15.24 11.63
C SER A 418 24.26 15.61 10.84
N PRO A 419 24.24 16.70 10.10
CA PRO A 419 23.16 16.97 9.14
C PRO A 419 23.28 16.11 7.87
N VAL A 420 24.46 15.53 7.60
CA VAL A 420 24.81 14.82 6.36
C VAL A 420 24.65 13.32 6.56
N MET A 421 23.93 12.65 5.66
CA MET A 421 23.67 11.19 5.70
C MET A 421 23.05 10.70 7.02
N ASN A 422 22.33 11.56 7.71
CA ASN A 422 21.69 11.22 9.00
C ASN A 422 20.43 10.38 8.78
N THR A 423 20.63 9.08 8.65
CA THR A 423 19.53 8.12 8.48
C THR A 423 18.70 7.94 9.76
N GLU A 424 19.26 8.25 10.93
CA GLU A 424 18.57 8.21 12.21
C GLU A 424 17.53 9.33 12.30
N LEU A 425 17.86 10.54 11.87
CA LEU A 425 16.93 11.65 11.75
C LEU A 425 15.79 11.34 10.76
N VAL A 426 16.13 10.78 9.59
CA VAL A 426 15.12 10.36 8.60
C VAL A 426 14.18 9.31 9.20
N ASN A 427 14.73 8.34 9.94
CA ASN A 427 13.92 7.32 10.59
C ASN A 427 13.01 7.89 11.67
N LEU A 428 13.47 8.90 12.42
CA LEU A 428 12.65 9.64 13.38
C LEU A 428 11.46 10.34 12.69
N LEU A 429 11.72 11.11 11.63
CA LEU A 429 10.68 11.83 10.88
C LEU A 429 9.59 10.88 10.34
N ARG A 430 10.03 9.75 9.78
CA ARG A 430 9.12 8.71 9.28
C ARG A 430 8.34 8.02 10.40
N THR A 431 8.96 7.80 11.56
CA THR A 431 8.28 7.24 12.74
C THR A 431 7.19 8.17 13.25
N GLN A 432 7.44 9.47 13.30
CA GLN A 432 6.43 10.47 13.67
C GLN A 432 5.25 10.47 12.69
N SER A 433 5.54 10.38 11.39
CA SER A 433 4.51 10.24 10.35
C SER A 433 3.68 8.97 10.56
N LEU A 434 4.33 7.83 10.77
CA LEU A 434 3.67 6.54 10.98
C LEU A 434 2.79 6.53 12.24
N LEU A 435 3.24 7.10 13.36
CA LEU A 435 2.46 7.24 14.58
C LEU A 435 1.20 8.08 14.37
N SER A 436 1.31 9.17 13.60
CA SER A 436 0.17 10.05 13.30
C SER A 436 -0.91 9.32 12.48
N VAL A 437 -0.51 8.58 11.44
CA VAL A 437 -1.44 7.82 10.61
C VAL A 437 -2.00 6.60 11.36
N ALA A 438 -1.20 5.91 12.16
CA ALA A 438 -1.66 4.80 13.00
C ALA A 438 -2.71 5.27 14.02
N SER A 439 -2.53 6.43 14.64
CA SER A 439 -3.51 7.04 15.54
C SER A 439 -4.84 7.32 14.81
N ALA A 440 -4.78 7.88 13.61
CA ALA A 440 -5.97 8.12 12.78
C ALA A 440 -6.66 6.79 12.38
N SER A 441 -5.88 5.75 12.04
CA SER A 441 -6.40 4.42 11.70
C SER A 441 -7.13 3.76 12.87
N VAL A 442 -6.57 3.84 14.09
CA VAL A 442 -7.23 3.32 15.30
C VAL A 442 -8.52 4.10 15.59
N SER A 443 -8.52 5.42 15.39
CA SER A 443 -9.70 6.26 15.57
C SER A 443 -10.80 5.91 14.58
N ALA A 444 -10.46 5.70 13.30
CA ALA A 444 -11.40 5.26 12.26
C ALA A 444 -11.99 3.87 12.60
N ALA A 445 -11.14 2.92 13.01
CA ALA A 445 -11.59 1.59 13.42
C ALA A 445 -12.49 1.60 14.66
N HIS A 446 -12.27 2.54 15.58
CA HIS A 446 -13.12 2.68 16.76
C HIS A 446 -14.49 3.27 16.39
N ALA A 447 -14.50 4.24 15.47
CA ALA A 447 -15.73 4.92 15.04
C ALA A 447 -16.65 4.01 14.19
N ARG A 448 -16.09 3.04 13.46
CA ARG A 448 -16.88 2.09 12.66
C ARG A 448 -17.42 0.96 13.54
N GLU A 449 -18.70 1.03 13.84
CA GLU A 449 -19.42 0.08 14.72
C GLU A 449 -20.12 -1.03 13.92
N GLU A 450 -19.40 -1.68 13.02
CA GLU A 450 -19.86 -2.79 12.19
C GLU A 450 -18.72 -3.78 11.93
N SER A 451 -19.03 -4.94 11.32
CA SER A 451 -18.05 -5.85 10.71
C SER A 451 -18.24 -5.88 9.20
N ARG A 452 -17.19 -5.49 8.42
CA ARG A 452 -17.26 -5.41 6.96
C ARG A 452 -15.86 -5.64 6.38
N GLY A 453 -15.73 -6.59 5.42
CA GLY A 453 -14.45 -6.90 4.78
C GLY A 453 -13.34 -7.17 5.79
N ASN A 454 -12.26 -6.40 5.72
CA ASN A 454 -11.09 -6.53 6.60
C ASN A 454 -11.25 -5.87 7.99
N HIS A 455 -12.40 -5.29 8.27
CA HIS A 455 -12.72 -4.73 9.59
C HIS A 455 -13.71 -5.64 10.30
N VAL A 456 -13.24 -6.50 11.20
CA VAL A 456 -14.07 -7.43 11.96
C VAL A 456 -14.11 -7.00 13.43
N ARG A 457 -15.30 -6.65 13.89
CA ARG A 457 -15.56 -6.21 15.27
C ARG A 457 -16.27 -7.33 16.05
N SER A 458 -15.59 -7.91 17.02
CA SER A 458 -16.19 -8.94 17.88
C SER A 458 -17.38 -8.45 18.73
N ASP A 459 -17.43 -7.14 18.97
CA ASP A 459 -18.50 -6.44 19.66
C ASP A 459 -19.61 -5.90 18.73
N PHE A 460 -19.37 -5.82 17.42
CA PHE A 460 -20.31 -5.44 16.36
C PHE A 460 -20.20 -6.42 15.17
N PRO A 461 -20.70 -7.67 15.30
CA PRO A 461 -20.40 -8.75 14.34
C PRO A 461 -21.17 -8.67 13.02
N THR A 462 -22.10 -7.74 12.87
CA THR A 462 -22.94 -7.59 11.68
C THR A 462 -22.54 -6.35 10.87
N ASN A 463 -22.81 -6.40 9.54
CA ASN A 463 -22.69 -5.23 8.69
C ASN A 463 -23.78 -4.21 9.05
N ASP A 464 -23.44 -2.93 8.95
CA ASP A 464 -24.46 -1.88 8.92
C ASP A 464 -25.18 -1.91 7.55
N THR A 465 -26.47 -1.66 7.53
CA THR A 465 -27.28 -1.57 6.30
C THR A 465 -27.17 -0.21 5.63
N GLU A 466 -26.71 0.81 6.37
CA GLU A 466 -26.43 2.18 5.89
C GLU A 466 -24.97 2.50 6.19
N PRO A 467 -24.02 2.11 5.33
CA PRO A 467 -22.60 2.25 5.55
C PRO A 467 -22.08 3.70 5.49
#